data_2de120037f90bbc1ecb05039c46f7ff2
#
_entry.id   2de120037f90bbc1ecb05039c46f7ff2
#
_cell.length_a   1.000
_cell.length_b   1.000
_cell.length_c   1.000
_cell.angle_alpha   90.00
_cell.angle_beta   90.00
_cell.angle_gamma   90.00
#
_symmetry.space_group_name_H-M   'P 1'
#
loop_
_entity.id
_entity.type
_entity.pdbx_description
1 polymer ?
#
loop_
_entity_poly.entity_id
_entity_poly.type
_entity_poly.pdbx_seq_one_letter_code
_entity_poly.pdbx_strand_id
1 'polypeptide(L)'
;MLPPKHCNINLTGPIPRWDEAIPLGNGILGSLFWGPMEHLRISVDIAGLWLRRRPEEKLDKEFTYAKLVELARKGDVAETRRIFDTPYARPTPTKIPAGHLFLDGLPQGSYQASLDLGTAVAFFSQKGTTILRAFLCMGRPVGVLMLPEAYRDAELTVERPSFGNGTQAAEAGNSVSPGSLQQLALPDAIPETEDGMIGFSQKVDDRTAYTLLCKKCGTTMYYTAVQAENIEKASRLAKLELCAAEDMGAEKLLQQHKRWWQQYWGKSSLQLPDETLEQLWYRANYFLAAGSEPGNAPMPLQGVWCADDDQLPPWKGDYHNDLNTQFTYCHYLTANHPEQ
;
A
#
# COMPACT_ATOMS: atom_id res chain seq x y z
N MET A 1 -14.89 15.54 -17.28
CA MET A 1 -16.12 15.29 -16.48
C MET A 1 -15.71 14.48 -15.26
N LEU A 2 -16.29 14.72 -14.09
CA LEU A 2 -15.99 13.87 -12.91
C LEU A 2 -16.66 12.49 -13.07
N PRO A 3 -16.10 11.44 -12.43
CA PRO A 3 -16.71 10.11 -12.38
C PRO A 3 -18.16 10.17 -11.89
N PRO A 4 -19.10 9.48 -12.53
CA PRO A 4 -20.45 9.35 -12.03
C PRO A 4 -20.50 8.67 -10.65
N LYS A 5 -21.45 9.03 -9.79
CA LYS A 5 -21.54 8.50 -8.42
C LYS A 5 -21.75 6.97 -8.36
N HIS A 6 -22.37 6.37 -9.38
CA HIS A 6 -22.55 4.92 -9.44
C HIS A 6 -21.21 4.17 -9.65
N CYS A 7 -20.16 4.88 -10.09
CA CYS A 7 -18.82 4.31 -10.22
C CYS A 7 -18.07 4.22 -8.88
N ASN A 8 -18.52 4.92 -7.84
CA ASN A 8 -17.91 4.88 -6.51
C ASN A 8 -17.79 3.44 -5.98
N ILE A 9 -16.78 3.22 -5.14
CA ILE A 9 -16.65 1.96 -4.40
C ILE A 9 -17.45 2.09 -3.12
N ASN A 10 -18.45 1.22 -2.93
CA ASN A 10 -19.31 1.22 -1.75
C ASN A 10 -19.29 -0.16 -1.10
N LEU A 11 -18.98 -0.22 0.18
CA LEU A 11 -18.86 -1.43 0.98
C LEU A 11 -19.66 -1.31 2.26
N THR A 12 -20.07 -2.44 2.80
CA THR A 12 -20.70 -2.51 4.13
C THR A 12 -19.74 -3.23 5.09
N GLY A 13 -19.37 -2.56 6.17
CA GLY A 13 -18.53 -3.12 7.22
C GLY A 13 -19.31 -3.78 8.36
N PRO A 14 -18.63 -4.59 9.19
CA PRO A 14 -17.18 -4.79 9.25
C PRO A 14 -16.60 -5.43 7.98
N ILE A 15 -15.54 -4.86 7.43
CA ILE A 15 -14.84 -5.42 6.27
C ILE A 15 -13.85 -6.47 6.78
N PRO A 16 -14.00 -7.75 6.39
CA PRO A 16 -13.30 -8.83 7.10
C PRO A 16 -11.83 -9.01 6.70
N ARG A 17 -11.43 -8.53 5.51
CA ARG A 17 -10.12 -8.82 4.92
C ARG A 17 -9.52 -7.61 4.26
N TRP A 18 -8.18 -7.55 4.25
CA TRP A 18 -7.40 -6.47 3.64
C TRP A 18 -7.66 -6.30 2.13
N ASP A 19 -7.86 -7.41 1.40
CA ASP A 19 -8.09 -7.41 -0.05
C ASP A 19 -9.53 -7.01 -0.46
N GLU A 20 -10.41 -6.83 0.53
CA GLU A 20 -11.76 -6.27 0.37
C GLU A 20 -11.87 -4.83 0.89
N ALA A 21 -10.76 -4.25 1.34
CA ALA A 21 -10.68 -2.95 1.99
C ALA A 21 -11.04 -1.76 1.08
N ILE A 22 -11.31 -0.59 1.69
CA ILE A 22 -11.34 0.68 0.97
C ILE A 22 -9.90 1.08 0.63
N PRO A 23 -9.51 1.11 -0.65
CA PRO A 23 -8.14 1.39 -1.07
C PRO A 23 -7.93 2.89 -1.30
N LEU A 24 -7.06 3.52 -0.53
CA LEU A 24 -6.53 4.85 -0.82
C LEU A 24 -5.09 4.75 -1.33
N GLY A 25 -4.71 5.61 -2.27
CA GLY A 25 -3.37 5.66 -2.82
C GLY A 25 -3.06 7.02 -3.45
N ASN A 26 -1.77 7.34 -3.55
CA ASN A 26 -1.29 8.56 -4.19
C ASN A 26 0.03 8.33 -4.96
N GLY A 27 0.35 7.08 -5.31
CA GLY A 27 1.59 6.70 -5.99
C GLY A 27 2.84 6.74 -5.12
N ILE A 28 2.76 7.27 -3.90
CA ILE A 28 3.84 7.29 -2.90
C ILE A 28 3.48 6.36 -1.76
N LEU A 29 2.28 6.52 -1.20
CA LEU A 29 1.69 5.69 -0.16
C LEU A 29 0.46 4.95 -0.67
N GLY A 30 0.23 3.77 -0.13
CA GLY A 30 -1.03 3.05 -0.16
C GLY A 30 -1.59 2.90 1.25
N SER A 31 -2.91 2.97 1.38
CA SER A 31 -3.58 2.66 2.63
C SER A 31 -4.87 1.88 2.37
N LEU A 32 -5.05 0.79 3.13
CA LEU A 32 -6.22 -0.07 3.08
C LEU A 32 -7.00 0.05 4.39
N PHE A 33 -8.27 0.42 4.31
CA PHE A 33 -9.14 0.62 5.48
C PHE A 33 -10.10 -0.54 5.62
N TRP A 34 -10.00 -1.30 6.72
CA TRP A 34 -10.79 -2.51 6.95
C TRP A 34 -10.92 -2.84 8.45
N GLY A 35 -11.69 -3.88 8.78
CA GLY A 35 -11.95 -4.28 10.16
C GLY A 35 -13.25 -3.72 10.73
N PRO A 36 -13.51 -3.93 12.01
CA PRO A 36 -14.64 -3.33 12.72
C PRO A 36 -14.40 -1.84 12.97
N MET A 37 -15.49 -1.04 13.04
CA MET A 37 -15.36 0.42 13.13
C MET A 37 -14.73 0.86 14.46
N GLU A 38 -15.04 0.17 15.56
CA GLU A 38 -14.51 0.45 16.89
C GLU A 38 -13.00 0.16 17.04
N HIS A 39 -12.41 -0.56 16.07
CA HIS A 39 -10.99 -0.88 15.97
C HIS A 39 -10.60 -0.94 14.50
N LEU A 40 -10.73 0.20 13.82
CA LEU A 40 -10.51 0.28 12.37
C LEU A 40 -9.02 0.16 12.05
N ARG A 41 -8.68 -0.86 11.28
CA ARG A 41 -7.31 -1.09 10.81
C ARG A 41 -7.04 -0.31 9.53
N ILE A 42 -5.87 0.29 9.47
CA ILE A 42 -5.35 1.01 8.30
C ILE A 42 -3.99 0.41 7.99
N SER A 43 -3.94 -0.45 6.98
CA SER A 43 -2.67 -0.96 6.45
C SER A 43 -1.96 0.14 5.69
N VAL A 44 -0.67 0.37 5.95
CA VAL A 44 0.11 1.44 5.31
C VAL A 44 1.27 0.85 4.54
N ASP A 45 1.41 1.29 3.29
CA ASP A 45 2.44 0.83 2.38
C ASP A 45 3.18 2.00 1.71
N ILE A 46 4.44 1.79 1.36
CA ILE A 46 5.25 2.72 0.58
C ILE A 46 5.52 2.10 -0.79
N ALA A 47 5.29 2.83 -1.87
CA ALA A 47 5.44 2.35 -3.25
C ALA A 47 6.80 1.70 -3.52
N GLY A 48 7.88 2.31 -3.04
CA GLY A 48 9.26 1.88 -3.27
C GLY A 48 9.87 1.00 -2.17
N LEU A 49 9.09 0.51 -1.22
CA LEU A 49 9.64 -0.20 -0.05
C LEU A 49 9.90 -1.68 -0.36
N TRP A 50 11.17 -2.00 -0.54
CA TRP A 50 11.66 -3.34 -0.89
C TRP A 50 12.78 -3.78 0.04
N LEU A 51 12.72 -5.04 0.49
CA LEU A 51 13.88 -5.74 1.03
C LEU A 51 14.66 -6.35 -0.12
N ARG A 52 15.79 -5.71 -0.47
CA ARG A 52 16.60 -6.07 -1.65
C ARG A 52 17.72 -7.07 -1.32
N ARG A 53 17.74 -7.62 -0.11
CA ARG A 53 18.76 -8.59 0.30
C ARG A 53 18.84 -9.72 -0.74
N ARG A 54 20.01 -9.88 -1.34
CA ARG A 54 20.28 -11.04 -2.17
C ARG A 54 20.56 -12.23 -1.25
N PRO A 55 20.02 -13.41 -1.53
CA PRO A 55 20.39 -14.61 -0.81
C PRO A 55 21.90 -14.82 -0.86
N GLU A 56 22.54 -15.11 0.28
CA GLU A 56 23.99 -15.40 0.36
C GLU A 56 24.33 -16.71 -0.37
N GLU A 57 23.38 -17.63 -0.44
CA GLU A 57 23.54 -18.88 -1.15
C GLU A 57 23.70 -18.66 -2.65
N LYS A 58 24.78 -19.16 -3.18
CA LYS A 58 25.00 -19.20 -4.63
C LYS A 58 23.95 -20.09 -5.28
N LEU A 59 23.54 -19.74 -6.50
CA LEU A 59 22.75 -20.65 -7.33
C LEU A 59 23.52 -21.99 -7.46
N ASP A 60 22.76 -23.09 -7.57
CA ASP A 60 23.34 -24.39 -7.85
C ASP A 60 24.31 -24.28 -9.04
N LYS A 61 25.47 -24.98 -8.97
CA LYS A 61 26.45 -24.94 -10.06
C LYS A 61 25.88 -25.47 -11.37
N GLU A 62 24.85 -26.30 -11.26
CA GLU A 62 24.12 -26.84 -12.41
C GLU A 62 22.98 -25.95 -12.88
N PHE A 63 22.78 -24.76 -12.27
CA PHE A 63 21.78 -23.77 -12.71
C PHE A 63 22.24 -23.15 -14.04
N THR A 64 22.14 -23.93 -15.10
CA THR A 64 22.57 -23.54 -16.45
C THR A 64 21.51 -23.93 -17.48
N TYR A 65 21.43 -23.16 -18.58
CA TYR A 65 20.52 -23.48 -19.67
C TYR A 65 20.77 -24.89 -20.25
N ALA A 66 22.03 -25.29 -20.38
CA ALA A 66 22.40 -26.63 -20.88
C ALA A 66 21.83 -27.73 -20.00
N LYS A 67 21.90 -27.59 -18.66
CA LYS A 67 21.33 -28.55 -17.73
C LYS A 67 19.81 -28.57 -17.80
N LEU A 68 19.17 -27.40 -17.91
CA LEU A 68 17.71 -27.33 -18.08
C LEU A 68 17.26 -28.12 -19.32
N VAL A 69 17.92 -27.92 -20.46
CA VAL A 69 17.63 -28.66 -21.70
C VAL A 69 17.87 -30.17 -21.55
N GLU A 70 18.94 -30.56 -20.88
CA GLU A 70 19.22 -31.98 -20.58
C GLU A 70 18.08 -32.62 -19.77
N LEU A 71 17.69 -31.99 -18.67
CA LEU A 71 16.64 -32.48 -17.78
C LEU A 71 15.25 -32.48 -18.47
N ALA A 72 14.96 -31.46 -19.25
CA ALA A 72 13.71 -31.41 -20.03
C ALA A 72 13.63 -32.55 -21.05
N ARG A 73 14.73 -32.89 -21.73
CA ARG A 73 14.79 -34.02 -22.66
C ARG A 73 14.63 -35.37 -21.95
N LYS A 74 15.09 -35.49 -20.71
CA LYS A 74 14.93 -36.68 -19.89
C LYS A 74 13.55 -36.79 -19.23
N GLY A 75 12.78 -35.70 -19.19
CA GLY A 75 11.54 -35.63 -18.45
C GLY A 75 11.72 -35.65 -16.94
N ASP A 76 12.91 -35.27 -16.44
CA ASP A 76 13.24 -35.30 -15.01
C ASP A 76 12.71 -34.02 -14.33
N VAL A 77 11.42 -34.03 -14.02
CA VAL A 77 10.71 -32.89 -13.40
C VAL A 77 11.22 -32.67 -11.96
N ALA A 78 11.54 -33.71 -11.21
CA ALA A 78 11.97 -33.60 -9.82
C ALA A 78 13.30 -32.84 -9.71
N GLU A 79 14.28 -33.24 -10.50
CA GLU A 79 15.59 -32.59 -10.51
C GLU A 79 15.54 -31.20 -11.14
N THR A 80 14.68 -30.99 -12.15
CA THR A 80 14.42 -29.65 -12.71
C THR A 80 13.92 -28.70 -11.62
N ARG A 81 12.93 -29.10 -10.85
CA ARG A 81 12.41 -28.28 -9.72
C ARG A 81 13.47 -28.05 -8.66
N ARG A 82 14.22 -29.08 -8.27
CA ARG A 82 15.28 -28.93 -7.27
C ARG A 82 16.29 -27.86 -7.65
N ILE A 83 16.72 -27.81 -8.90
CA ILE A 83 17.74 -26.86 -9.36
C ILE A 83 17.13 -25.49 -9.67
N PHE A 84 16.00 -25.44 -10.38
CA PHE A 84 15.52 -24.21 -11.01
C PHE A 84 14.40 -23.51 -10.23
N ASP A 85 13.63 -24.22 -9.35
CA ASP A 85 12.58 -23.57 -8.54
C ASP A 85 13.12 -23.02 -7.21
N THR A 86 14.30 -23.47 -6.76
CA THR A 86 14.92 -23.01 -5.50
C THR A 86 15.00 -21.48 -5.35
N PRO A 87 15.34 -20.69 -6.38
CA PRO A 87 15.35 -19.23 -6.26
C PRO A 87 13.98 -18.63 -5.95
N TYR A 88 12.90 -19.27 -6.36
CA TYR A 88 11.53 -18.81 -6.11
C TYR A 88 11.06 -19.11 -4.68
N ALA A 89 11.59 -20.15 -4.06
CA ALA A 89 11.28 -20.49 -2.66
C ALA A 89 11.94 -19.54 -1.64
N ARG A 90 12.85 -18.67 -2.07
CA ARG A 90 13.53 -17.73 -1.18
C ARG A 90 12.62 -16.56 -0.84
N PRO A 91 12.62 -16.07 0.42
CA PRO A 91 11.74 -14.96 0.82
C PRO A 91 12.16 -13.60 0.26
N THR A 92 13.40 -13.46 -0.25
CA THR A 92 13.95 -12.19 -0.76
C THR A 92 14.57 -12.34 -2.15
N PRO A 93 14.63 -11.26 -2.96
CA PRO A 93 14.07 -9.92 -2.69
C PRO A 93 12.54 -9.91 -2.69
N THR A 94 11.93 -8.98 -1.95
CA THR A 94 10.47 -8.87 -1.85
C THR A 94 10.03 -7.45 -1.50
N LYS A 95 8.83 -7.05 -1.94
CA LYS A 95 8.14 -5.88 -1.40
C LYS A 95 7.68 -6.20 0.03
N ILE A 96 7.71 -5.21 0.91
CA ILE A 96 7.30 -5.38 2.32
C ILE A 96 6.29 -4.30 2.71
N PRO A 97 5.33 -4.60 3.61
CA PRO A 97 4.44 -3.60 4.18
C PRO A 97 5.20 -2.64 5.11
N ALA A 98 4.72 -1.39 5.19
CA ALA A 98 5.31 -0.41 6.09
C ALA A 98 4.80 -0.54 7.52
N GLY A 99 3.53 -0.89 7.72
CA GLY A 99 2.95 -1.05 9.05
C GLY A 99 1.45 -0.89 9.08
N HIS A 100 0.92 -0.82 10.29
CA HIS A 100 -0.51 -0.67 10.54
C HIS A 100 -0.78 0.50 11.47
N LEU A 101 -1.91 1.14 11.27
CA LEU A 101 -2.50 2.05 12.23
C LEU A 101 -3.83 1.46 12.69
N PHE A 102 -4.15 1.64 13.96
CA PHE A 102 -5.46 1.31 14.51
C PHE A 102 -6.13 2.57 15.03
N LEU A 103 -7.34 2.82 14.54
CA LEU A 103 -8.18 3.91 14.99
C LEU A 103 -9.24 3.37 15.93
N ASP A 104 -9.11 3.71 17.20
CA ASP A 104 -9.95 3.25 18.30
C ASP A 104 -10.90 4.35 18.79
N GLY A 105 -11.97 3.95 19.48
CA GLY A 105 -12.93 4.90 20.08
C GLY A 105 -14.06 5.35 19.15
N LEU A 106 -14.22 4.70 18.00
CA LEU A 106 -15.35 4.89 17.11
C LEU A 106 -16.51 3.94 17.48
N PRO A 107 -17.75 4.19 17.00
CA PRO A 107 -18.90 3.42 17.42
C PRO A 107 -18.91 2.00 16.87
N GLN A 108 -19.36 1.03 17.69
CA GLN A 108 -19.51 -0.37 17.31
C GLN A 108 -20.64 -0.59 16.30
N GLY A 109 -20.52 -1.70 15.56
CA GLY A 109 -21.56 -2.23 14.69
C GLY A 109 -21.33 -1.97 13.22
N SER A 110 -22.34 -2.28 12.40
CA SER A 110 -22.24 -2.14 10.94
C SER A 110 -22.13 -0.69 10.51
N TYR A 111 -21.32 -0.46 9.47
CA TYR A 111 -21.08 0.85 8.88
C TYR A 111 -21.11 0.78 7.34
N GLN A 112 -21.29 1.91 6.70
CA GLN A 112 -21.13 2.07 5.26
C GLN A 112 -19.78 2.76 4.99
N ALA A 113 -19.00 2.18 4.10
CA ALA A 113 -17.76 2.77 3.61
C ALA A 113 -17.93 3.11 2.12
N SER A 114 -17.59 4.33 1.73
CA SER A 114 -17.69 4.80 0.35
C SER A 114 -16.42 5.53 -0.04
N LEU A 115 -15.85 5.17 -1.19
CA LEU A 115 -14.78 5.92 -1.84
C LEU A 115 -15.36 6.70 -3.00
N ASP A 116 -15.39 8.03 -2.87
CA ASP A 116 -15.77 8.94 -3.95
C ASP A 116 -14.63 9.05 -4.95
N LEU A 117 -14.77 8.42 -6.12
CA LEU A 117 -13.73 8.43 -7.15
C LEU A 117 -13.45 9.83 -7.69
N GLY A 118 -14.43 10.71 -7.69
CA GLY A 118 -14.26 12.08 -8.20
C GLY A 118 -13.28 12.91 -7.38
N THR A 119 -13.16 12.59 -6.10
CA THR A 119 -12.31 13.31 -5.14
C THR A 119 -11.28 12.41 -4.44
N ALA A 120 -11.33 11.10 -4.65
CA ALA A 120 -10.53 10.10 -3.92
C ALA A 120 -10.56 10.27 -2.39
N VAL A 121 -11.72 10.64 -1.86
CA VAL A 121 -11.98 10.75 -0.42
C VAL A 121 -12.82 9.55 0.01
N ALA A 122 -12.38 8.86 1.03
CA ALA A 122 -13.16 7.81 1.68
C ALA A 122 -14.05 8.40 2.79
N PHE A 123 -15.27 7.91 2.86
CA PHE A 123 -16.26 8.27 3.87
C PHE A 123 -16.72 7.01 4.58
N PHE A 124 -16.70 7.05 5.91
CA PHE A 124 -17.27 6.01 6.75
C PHE A 124 -18.45 6.58 7.50
N SER A 125 -19.60 5.94 7.42
CA SER A 125 -20.83 6.44 8.03
C SER A 125 -21.60 5.33 8.74
N GLN A 126 -22.31 5.71 9.79
CA GLN A 126 -23.20 4.83 10.52
C GLN A 126 -24.54 5.52 10.74
N LYS A 127 -25.65 4.84 10.47
CA LYS A 127 -27.01 5.40 10.57
C LYS A 127 -27.18 6.72 9.81
N GLY A 128 -26.53 6.85 8.65
CA GLY A 128 -26.59 8.05 7.80
C GLY A 128 -25.71 9.21 8.24
N THR A 129 -24.95 9.09 9.34
CA THR A 129 -24.02 10.12 9.80
C THR A 129 -22.58 9.74 9.48
N THR A 130 -21.83 10.62 8.84
CA THR A 130 -20.40 10.45 8.60
C THR A 130 -19.62 10.51 9.91
N ILE A 131 -18.83 9.50 10.19
CA ILE A 131 -18.01 9.37 11.40
C ILE A 131 -16.52 9.47 11.12
N LEU A 132 -16.09 9.26 9.87
CA LEU A 132 -14.71 9.43 9.45
C LEU A 132 -14.66 9.84 7.96
N ARG A 133 -13.78 10.80 7.65
CA ARG A 133 -13.32 11.09 6.30
C ARG A 133 -11.83 10.82 6.23
N ALA A 134 -11.35 10.17 5.16
CA ALA A 134 -9.95 9.85 4.98
C ALA A 134 -9.49 10.11 3.55
N PHE A 135 -8.25 10.56 3.37
CA PHE A 135 -7.62 10.70 2.07
C PHE A 135 -6.08 10.65 2.18
N LEU A 136 -5.41 10.28 1.10
CA LEU A 136 -3.96 10.42 0.94
C LEU A 136 -3.66 11.65 0.10
N CYS A 137 -2.86 12.58 0.61
CA CYS A 137 -2.53 13.82 -0.08
C CYS A 137 -1.79 13.55 -1.38
N MET A 138 -2.31 13.98 -2.53
CA MET A 138 -1.58 13.86 -3.79
C MET A 138 -0.27 14.68 -3.74
N GLY A 139 0.83 14.08 -4.24
CA GLY A 139 2.16 14.68 -4.25
C GLY A 139 2.89 14.74 -2.90
N ARG A 140 2.36 14.12 -1.85
CA ARG A 140 2.98 14.09 -0.50
C ARG A 140 2.75 12.74 0.18
N PRO A 141 3.72 12.20 0.93
CA PRO A 141 3.56 10.95 1.67
C PRO A 141 2.75 11.15 2.97
N VAL A 142 1.56 11.73 2.89
CA VAL A 142 0.74 12.08 4.07
C VAL A 142 -0.68 11.59 3.90
N GLY A 143 -1.16 10.84 4.89
CA GLY A 143 -2.57 10.49 5.06
C GLY A 143 -3.24 11.37 6.11
N VAL A 144 -4.51 11.68 5.90
CA VAL A 144 -5.33 12.54 6.76
C VAL A 144 -6.62 11.83 7.13
N LEU A 145 -6.91 11.78 8.44
CA LEU A 145 -8.15 11.30 9.01
C LEU A 145 -8.87 12.49 9.67
N MET A 146 -10.13 12.70 9.33
CA MET A 146 -10.93 13.80 9.86
C MET A 146 -12.18 13.26 10.53
N LEU A 147 -12.31 13.50 11.82
CA LEU A 147 -13.40 13.03 12.66
C LEU A 147 -14.35 14.19 13.03
N PRO A 148 -15.65 13.94 13.22
CA PRO A 148 -16.54 14.87 13.91
C PRO A 148 -16.11 15.10 15.36
N GLU A 149 -16.51 16.22 15.94
CA GLU A 149 -16.20 16.60 17.33
C GLU A 149 -16.64 15.54 18.35
N ALA A 150 -17.71 14.82 18.06
CA ALA A 150 -18.21 13.73 18.92
C ALA A 150 -17.18 12.59 19.14
N TYR A 151 -16.16 12.50 18.27
CA TYR A 151 -15.11 11.47 18.34
C TYR A 151 -13.73 12.08 18.60
N ARG A 152 -13.69 13.23 19.27
CA ARG A 152 -12.44 13.92 19.63
C ARG A 152 -11.49 13.04 20.44
N ASP A 153 -12.02 12.14 21.25
CA ASP A 153 -11.24 11.27 22.13
C ASP A 153 -10.77 9.97 21.44
N ALA A 154 -11.14 9.75 20.18
CA ALA A 154 -10.61 8.63 19.41
C ALA A 154 -9.09 8.64 19.38
N GLU A 155 -8.48 7.48 19.43
CA GLU A 155 -7.03 7.31 19.50
C GLU A 155 -6.50 6.63 18.24
N LEU A 156 -5.28 7.01 17.84
CA LEU A 156 -4.56 6.39 16.73
C LEU A 156 -3.27 5.78 17.26
N THR A 157 -3.13 4.46 17.09
CA THR A 157 -1.92 3.72 17.47
C THR A 157 -1.22 3.20 16.23
N VAL A 158 0.08 2.87 16.40
CA VAL A 158 0.94 2.40 15.30
C VAL A 158 1.52 1.06 15.66
N GLU A 159 1.44 0.10 14.74
CA GLU A 159 2.00 -1.23 14.91
C GLU A 159 2.93 -1.59 13.75
N ARG A 160 4.06 -2.20 14.09
CA ARG A 160 5.05 -2.73 13.15
C ARG A 160 4.58 -4.10 12.63
N PRO A 161 4.79 -4.43 11.34
CA PRO A 161 4.59 -5.78 10.83
C PRO A 161 5.51 -6.79 11.54
N SER A 162 5.05 -8.01 11.73
CA SER A 162 5.84 -9.08 12.36
C SER A 162 6.84 -9.67 11.36
N PHE A 163 8.05 -9.11 11.31
CA PHE A 163 9.11 -9.59 10.42
C PHE A 163 9.90 -10.80 10.97
N GLY A 164 9.57 -11.27 12.18
CA GLY A 164 10.19 -12.43 12.81
C GLY A 164 11.69 -12.33 13.00
N ASN A 165 12.30 -13.47 13.39
CA ASN A 165 13.73 -13.59 13.63
C ASN A 165 14.44 -14.53 12.62
N GLY A 166 13.76 -14.95 11.56
CA GLY A 166 14.31 -15.81 10.52
C GLY A 166 14.46 -17.29 10.88
N THR A 167 14.01 -17.69 12.08
CA THR A 167 14.17 -19.09 12.56
C THR A 167 13.05 -20.01 12.08
N GLN A 168 11.97 -19.50 11.52
CA GLN A 168 10.95 -20.34 10.91
C GLN A 168 11.49 -20.94 9.61
N ALA A 169 11.55 -22.27 9.57
CA ALA A 169 11.81 -23.00 8.33
C ALA A 169 10.76 -22.57 7.28
N ALA A 170 11.23 -22.26 6.09
CA ALA A 170 10.35 -22.04 4.96
C ALA A 170 9.50 -23.30 4.78
N GLU A 171 8.22 -23.25 5.09
CA GLU A 171 7.31 -24.12 4.37
C GLU A 171 7.55 -23.79 2.90
N ALA A 172 7.79 -24.82 2.09
CA ALA A 172 8.13 -24.64 0.68
C ALA A 172 7.01 -23.88 -0.02
N GLY A 173 7.10 -22.55 0.00
CA GLY A 173 6.20 -21.66 -0.71
C GLY A 173 6.35 -21.96 -2.20
N ASN A 174 5.28 -21.75 -2.93
CA ASN A 174 5.34 -21.69 -4.39
C ASN A 174 5.52 -20.22 -4.83
N SER A 175 5.70 -19.99 -6.11
CA SER A 175 5.88 -18.64 -6.66
C SER A 175 4.67 -17.69 -6.38
N VAL A 176 3.49 -18.23 -6.14
CA VAL A 176 2.27 -17.49 -5.84
C VAL A 176 2.18 -17.14 -4.34
N SER A 177 2.62 -18.06 -3.46
CA SER A 177 2.61 -17.89 -1.99
C SER A 177 4.00 -18.17 -1.45
N PRO A 178 4.90 -17.18 -1.48
CA PRO A 178 6.33 -17.41 -1.21
C PRO A 178 6.66 -17.57 0.27
N GLY A 179 5.70 -17.52 1.19
CA GLY A 179 5.91 -17.73 2.63
C GLY A 179 5.48 -16.54 3.50
N SER A 180 5.95 -16.52 4.74
CA SER A 180 5.57 -15.53 5.76
C SER A 180 6.58 -14.39 5.87
N LEU A 181 6.11 -13.21 6.28
CA LEU A 181 6.95 -12.06 6.66
C LEU A 181 7.94 -12.40 7.77
N GLN A 182 7.62 -13.36 8.64
CA GLN A 182 8.50 -13.79 9.73
C GLN A 182 9.82 -14.39 9.26
N GLN A 183 9.92 -14.82 8.02
CA GLN A 183 11.16 -15.33 7.41
C GLN A 183 12.17 -14.22 7.07
N LEU A 184 11.75 -12.95 7.09
CA LEU A 184 12.58 -11.84 6.64
C LEU A 184 13.66 -11.45 7.65
N ALA A 185 13.47 -11.71 8.93
CA ALA A 185 14.44 -11.44 10.00
C ALA A 185 14.99 -10.01 9.96
N LEU A 186 14.11 -9.02 9.98
CA LEU A 186 14.53 -7.63 10.10
C LEU A 186 14.88 -7.30 11.55
N PRO A 187 15.85 -6.41 11.78
CA PRO A 187 16.19 -5.97 13.14
C PRO A 187 15.00 -5.30 13.82
N ASP A 188 15.06 -5.18 15.15
CA ASP A 188 14.01 -4.52 15.90
C ASP A 188 13.85 -3.07 15.46
N ALA A 189 12.60 -2.62 15.42
CA ALA A 189 12.30 -1.24 15.12
C ALA A 189 12.67 -0.32 16.32
N ILE A 190 13.03 0.90 16.01
CA ILE A 190 13.30 1.94 17.02
C ILE A 190 12.01 2.73 17.23
N PRO A 191 11.42 2.72 18.43
CA PRO A 191 10.26 3.55 18.74
C PRO A 191 10.57 5.04 18.54
N GLU A 192 9.62 5.77 18.01
CA GLU A 192 9.67 7.23 17.83
C GLU A 192 8.54 7.86 18.67
N THR A 193 8.90 8.78 19.56
CA THR A 193 7.94 9.53 20.36
C THR A 193 8.50 10.92 20.59
N GLU A 194 7.97 11.93 19.90
CA GLU A 194 8.43 13.31 19.97
C GLU A 194 7.31 14.27 19.56
N ASP A 195 7.08 15.33 20.29
CA ASP A 195 6.12 16.42 19.99
C ASP A 195 4.70 15.93 19.62
N GLY A 196 4.22 14.90 20.34
CA GLY A 196 2.92 14.29 20.10
C GLY A 196 2.86 13.38 18.87
N MET A 197 3.99 13.16 18.20
CA MET A 197 4.14 12.12 17.17
C MET A 197 4.44 10.79 17.84
N ILE A 198 3.87 9.72 17.31
CA ILE A 198 4.13 8.34 17.74
C ILE A 198 4.34 7.44 16.52
N GLY A 199 5.20 6.45 16.67
CA GLY A 199 5.48 5.48 15.63
C GLY A 199 6.80 4.77 15.81
N PHE A 200 7.44 4.43 14.69
CA PHE A 200 8.72 3.73 14.72
C PHE A 200 9.54 3.96 13.46
N SER A 201 10.85 3.72 13.60
CA SER A 201 11.80 3.65 12.49
C SER A 201 12.32 2.23 12.33
N GLN A 202 12.37 1.72 11.11
CA GLN A 202 12.77 0.36 10.77
C GLN A 202 13.92 0.35 9.78
N LYS A 203 15.04 -0.29 10.15
CA LYS A 203 16.09 -0.64 9.19
C LYS A 203 15.63 -1.85 8.35
N VAL A 204 15.73 -1.75 7.02
CA VAL A 204 15.37 -2.83 6.09
C VAL A 204 16.62 -3.57 5.61
N ASP A 205 17.57 -2.82 5.05
CA ASP A 205 18.88 -3.32 4.63
C ASP A 205 19.96 -2.23 4.81
N ASP A 206 21.14 -2.38 4.22
CA ASP A 206 22.24 -1.42 4.40
C ASP A 206 22.04 -0.09 3.68
N ARG A 207 21.04 0.02 2.82
CA ARG A 207 20.73 1.19 2.01
C ARG A 207 19.28 1.64 2.10
N THR A 208 18.51 0.99 2.97
CA THR A 208 17.07 1.24 3.07
C THR A 208 16.62 1.20 4.51
N ALA A 209 16.00 2.25 4.95
CA ALA A 209 15.25 2.35 6.18
C ALA A 209 13.95 3.11 5.92
N TYR A 210 12.98 2.96 6.78
CA TYR A 210 11.76 3.77 6.73
C TYR A 210 11.28 4.14 8.12
N THR A 211 10.45 5.17 8.18
CA THR A 211 9.80 5.63 9.41
C THR A 211 8.31 5.78 9.16
N LEU A 212 7.48 5.17 10.00
CA LEU A 212 6.03 5.34 10.04
C LEU A 212 5.68 6.12 11.30
N LEU A 213 5.07 7.28 11.13
CA LEU A 213 4.64 8.17 12.21
C LEU A 213 3.19 8.58 12.05
N CYS A 214 2.53 8.82 13.17
CA CYS A 214 1.26 9.54 13.20
C CYS A 214 1.26 10.63 14.27
N LYS A 215 0.35 11.61 14.10
CA LYS A 215 0.12 12.72 15.04
C LYS A 215 -1.36 13.06 15.08
N LYS A 216 -1.89 13.22 16.29
CA LYS A 216 -3.26 13.68 16.52
C LYS A 216 -3.28 15.18 16.82
N CYS A 217 -4.14 15.93 16.13
CA CYS A 217 -4.35 17.36 16.29
C CYS A 217 -5.85 17.64 16.43
N GLY A 218 -6.38 17.57 17.65
CA GLY A 218 -7.82 17.68 17.91
C GLY A 218 -8.62 16.52 17.29
N THR A 219 -9.50 16.83 16.36
CA THR A 219 -10.31 15.85 15.59
C THR A 219 -9.66 15.43 14.27
N THR A 220 -8.47 15.94 13.97
CA THR A 220 -7.70 15.55 12.80
C THR A 220 -6.51 14.70 13.23
N MET A 221 -6.24 13.65 12.47
CA MET A 221 -5.06 12.82 12.65
C MET A 221 -4.31 12.76 11.33
N TYR A 222 -2.98 12.94 11.40
CA TYR A 222 -2.08 12.84 10.27
C TYR A 222 -1.20 11.62 10.44
N TYR A 223 -0.86 10.95 9.35
CA TYR A 223 0.16 9.90 9.35
C TYR A 223 1.03 10.01 8.10
N THR A 224 2.25 9.51 8.20
CA THR A 224 3.21 9.48 7.11
C THR A 224 4.08 8.25 7.20
N ALA A 225 4.50 7.73 6.06
CA ALA A 225 5.54 6.75 5.98
C ALA A 225 6.59 7.19 4.95
N VAL A 226 7.84 7.29 5.36
CA VAL A 226 8.92 7.82 4.54
C VAL A 226 10.10 6.85 4.52
N GLN A 227 10.55 6.52 3.32
CA GLN A 227 11.74 5.71 3.07
C GLN A 227 12.96 6.61 2.80
N ALA A 228 14.12 6.21 3.33
CA ALA A 228 15.41 6.84 3.06
C ALA A 228 16.55 5.81 3.13
N GLU A 229 17.77 6.26 2.89
CA GLU A 229 18.98 5.42 2.94
C GLU A 229 19.38 4.98 4.35
N ASN A 230 18.90 5.67 5.38
CA ASN A 230 19.15 5.34 6.79
C ASN A 230 18.02 5.86 7.69
N ILE A 231 18.03 5.40 8.96
CA ILE A 231 17.00 5.72 9.95
C ILE A 231 16.94 7.22 10.25
N GLU A 232 18.07 7.87 10.46
CA GLU A 232 18.13 9.29 10.84
C GLU A 232 17.48 10.17 9.78
N LYS A 233 17.74 9.88 8.50
CA LYS A 233 17.14 10.63 7.39
C LYS A 233 15.67 10.30 7.23
N ALA A 234 15.26 9.04 7.35
CA ALA A 234 13.85 8.63 7.26
C ALA A 234 13.03 9.31 8.38
N SER A 235 13.48 9.24 9.63
CA SER A 235 12.85 9.87 10.79
C SER A 235 12.73 11.39 10.62
N ARG A 236 13.82 12.06 10.26
CA ARG A 236 13.81 13.51 10.03
C ARG A 236 12.83 13.92 8.93
N LEU A 237 12.81 13.22 7.81
CA LEU A 237 11.90 13.54 6.70
C LEU A 237 10.44 13.26 7.08
N ALA A 238 10.14 12.17 7.79
CA ALA A 238 8.80 11.87 8.27
C ALA A 238 8.27 12.96 9.22
N LYS A 239 9.09 13.41 10.17
CA LYS A 239 8.74 14.50 11.09
C LYS A 239 8.48 15.82 10.33
N LEU A 240 9.30 16.15 9.34
CA LEU A 240 9.10 17.34 8.51
C LEU A 240 7.79 17.28 7.72
N GLU A 241 7.43 16.12 7.18
CA GLU A 241 6.15 15.96 6.45
C GLU A 241 4.94 16.12 7.37
N LEU A 242 4.97 15.56 8.60
CA LEU A 242 3.89 15.74 9.57
C LEU A 242 3.75 17.18 10.04
N CYS A 243 4.87 17.85 10.38
CA CYS A 243 4.85 19.27 10.76
C CYS A 243 4.29 20.14 9.63
N ALA A 244 4.76 19.94 8.41
CA ALA A 244 4.27 20.70 7.26
C ALA A 244 2.78 20.44 6.95
N ALA A 245 2.30 19.21 7.20
CA ALA A 245 0.88 18.87 7.04
C ALA A 245 0.01 19.53 8.12
N GLU A 246 0.47 19.50 9.38
CA GLU A 246 -0.19 20.18 10.50
C GLU A 246 -0.27 21.70 10.27
N ASP A 247 0.85 22.34 9.91
CA ASP A 247 0.91 23.79 9.62
C ASP A 247 -0.01 24.19 8.48
N MET A 248 -0.14 23.35 7.46
CA MET A 248 -1.04 23.58 6.33
C MET A 248 -2.50 23.41 6.71
N GLY A 249 -2.81 22.48 7.59
CA GLY A 249 -4.14 22.11 8.04
C GLY A 249 -4.92 21.24 7.06
N ALA A 250 -5.79 20.38 7.61
CA ALA A 250 -6.52 19.35 6.85
C ALA A 250 -7.40 19.89 5.73
N GLU A 251 -8.10 21.00 5.94
CA GLU A 251 -9.00 21.57 4.93
C GLU A 251 -8.24 22.09 3.70
N LYS A 252 -7.08 22.72 3.89
CA LYS A 252 -6.23 23.17 2.78
C LYS A 252 -5.62 22.00 2.02
N LEU A 253 -5.16 20.97 2.74
CA LEU A 253 -4.68 19.70 2.15
C LEU A 253 -5.80 19.05 1.32
N LEU A 254 -7.01 18.97 1.85
CA LEU A 254 -8.18 18.43 1.16
C LEU A 254 -8.51 19.21 -0.12
N GLN A 255 -8.43 20.54 -0.07
CA GLN A 255 -8.66 21.39 -1.26
C GLN A 255 -7.62 21.14 -2.35
N GLN A 256 -6.32 21.02 -1.97
CA GLN A 256 -5.24 20.70 -2.91
C GLN A 256 -5.43 19.30 -3.52
N HIS A 257 -5.72 18.30 -2.69
CA HIS A 257 -6.02 16.94 -3.09
C HIS A 257 -7.19 16.87 -4.09
N LYS A 258 -8.34 17.50 -3.77
CA LYS A 258 -9.50 17.57 -4.67
C LYS A 258 -9.18 18.26 -5.99
N ARG A 259 -8.39 19.33 -5.96
CA ARG A 259 -7.97 20.04 -7.19
C ARG A 259 -7.13 19.15 -8.10
N TRP A 260 -6.23 18.37 -7.53
CA TRP A 260 -5.42 17.40 -8.30
C TRP A 260 -6.33 16.38 -9.00
N TRP A 261 -7.29 15.76 -8.28
CA TRP A 261 -8.22 14.79 -8.86
C TRP A 261 -9.16 15.42 -9.90
N GLN A 262 -9.61 16.65 -9.70
CA GLN A 262 -10.39 17.39 -10.70
C GLN A 262 -9.59 17.60 -11.99
N GLN A 263 -8.31 17.92 -11.89
CA GLN A 263 -7.41 18.05 -13.05
C GLN A 263 -7.19 16.71 -13.74
N TYR A 264 -6.96 15.65 -12.98
CA TYR A 264 -6.82 14.29 -13.49
C TYR A 264 -8.06 13.88 -14.30
N TRP A 265 -9.24 13.90 -13.71
CA TRP A 265 -10.49 13.57 -14.37
C TRP A 265 -10.91 14.56 -15.48
N GLY A 266 -10.33 15.74 -15.50
CA GLY A 266 -10.54 16.73 -16.57
C GLY A 266 -9.93 16.35 -17.91
N LYS A 267 -8.95 15.39 -17.92
CA LYS A 267 -8.21 15.01 -19.13
C LYS A 267 -8.96 14.03 -20.02
N SER A 268 -9.70 13.10 -19.43
CA SER A 268 -10.52 12.15 -20.17
C SER A 268 -11.74 11.72 -19.38
N SER A 269 -12.79 11.38 -20.07
CA SER A 269 -14.03 10.85 -19.52
C SER A 269 -14.73 10.01 -20.59
N LEU A 270 -15.55 9.07 -20.17
CA LEU A 270 -16.43 8.36 -21.07
C LEU A 270 -17.81 8.18 -20.45
N GLN A 271 -18.79 7.91 -21.28
CA GLN A 271 -20.14 7.52 -20.89
C GLN A 271 -20.56 6.34 -21.74
N LEU A 272 -20.94 5.25 -21.07
CA LEU A 272 -21.36 4.02 -21.74
C LEU A 272 -22.79 3.65 -21.36
N PRO A 273 -23.55 3.02 -22.28
CA PRO A 273 -24.85 2.45 -21.95
C PRO A 273 -24.75 1.28 -20.95
N ASP A 274 -23.61 0.58 -20.93
CA ASP A 274 -23.29 -0.49 -19.98
C ASP A 274 -22.61 0.08 -18.76
N GLU A 275 -23.34 0.20 -17.66
CA GLU A 275 -22.84 0.74 -16.40
C GLU A 275 -21.68 -0.08 -15.81
N THR A 276 -21.62 -1.39 -16.07
CA THR A 276 -20.55 -2.26 -15.56
C THR A 276 -19.22 -1.93 -16.24
N LEU A 277 -19.23 -1.76 -17.55
CA LEU A 277 -18.04 -1.36 -18.31
C LEU A 277 -17.63 0.07 -17.97
N GLU A 278 -18.59 0.99 -17.76
CA GLU A 278 -18.29 2.35 -17.31
C GLU A 278 -17.64 2.36 -15.94
N GLN A 279 -18.19 1.63 -14.97
CA GLN A 279 -17.60 1.47 -13.64
C GLN A 279 -16.18 0.89 -13.71
N LEU A 280 -15.96 -0.15 -14.52
CA LEU A 280 -14.65 -0.76 -14.69
C LEU A 280 -13.62 0.26 -15.20
N TRP A 281 -13.98 1.08 -16.18
CA TRP A 281 -13.11 2.10 -16.73
C TRP A 281 -12.71 3.15 -15.69
N TYR A 282 -13.70 3.72 -14.95
CA TYR A 282 -13.41 4.73 -13.92
C TYR A 282 -12.62 4.15 -12.74
N ARG A 283 -12.94 2.94 -12.29
CA ARG A 283 -12.22 2.27 -11.21
C ARG A 283 -10.79 1.92 -11.61
N ALA A 284 -10.57 1.41 -12.83
CA ALA A 284 -9.23 1.14 -13.34
C ALA A 284 -8.37 2.43 -13.39
N ASN A 285 -8.93 3.54 -13.90
CA ASN A 285 -8.25 4.84 -13.90
C ASN A 285 -7.91 5.33 -12.48
N TYR A 286 -8.84 5.15 -11.54
CA TYR A 286 -8.57 5.46 -10.13
C TYR A 286 -7.39 4.66 -9.60
N PHE A 287 -7.39 3.32 -9.79
CA PHE A 287 -6.31 2.46 -9.29
C PHE A 287 -4.96 2.80 -9.91
N LEU A 288 -4.93 3.14 -11.18
CA LEU A 288 -3.69 3.53 -11.86
C LEU A 288 -3.16 4.86 -11.32
N ALA A 289 -4.01 5.88 -11.16
CA ALA A 289 -3.63 7.17 -10.58
C ALA A 289 -3.23 7.05 -9.09
N ALA A 290 -3.96 6.24 -8.32
CA ALA A 290 -3.66 6.00 -6.92
C ALA A 290 -2.39 5.15 -6.73
N GLY A 291 -2.05 4.30 -7.70
CA GLY A 291 -0.91 3.38 -7.65
C GLY A 291 0.39 3.93 -8.20
N SER A 292 0.38 5.08 -8.89
CA SER A 292 1.58 5.67 -9.50
C SER A 292 1.61 7.18 -9.36
N GLU A 293 2.81 7.73 -9.27
CA GLU A 293 3.08 9.17 -9.23
C GLU A 293 4.30 9.46 -10.13
N PRO A 294 4.21 10.41 -11.06
CA PRO A 294 5.33 10.75 -11.93
C PRO A 294 6.61 11.05 -11.16
N GLY A 295 7.71 10.38 -11.52
CA GLY A 295 9.01 10.53 -10.87
C GLY A 295 9.25 9.67 -9.63
N ASN A 296 8.26 8.89 -9.19
CA ASN A 296 8.39 7.92 -8.11
C ASN A 296 8.63 6.49 -8.64
N ALA A 297 8.63 5.51 -7.73
CA ALA A 297 8.76 4.10 -8.11
C ALA A 297 7.62 3.70 -9.06
N PRO A 298 7.92 2.98 -10.15
CA PRO A 298 6.88 2.43 -11.00
C PRO A 298 5.93 1.55 -10.20
N MET A 299 4.69 1.44 -10.65
CA MET A 299 3.69 0.59 -10.01
C MET A 299 4.08 -0.89 -10.18
N PRO A 300 4.37 -1.62 -9.09
CA PRO A 300 4.65 -3.05 -9.16
C PRO A 300 3.36 -3.85 -9.37
N LEU A 301 3.47 -5.18 -9.39
CA LEU A 301 2.38 -6.10 -9.70
C LEU A 301 1.07 -5.84 -8.93
N GLN A 302 1.16 -5.38 -7.69
CA GLN A 302 0.01 -5.12 -6.81
C GLN A 302 -0.22 -3.63 -6.53
N GLY A 303 0.38 -2.74 -7.30
CA GLY A 303 0.34 -1.30 -7.03
C GLY A 303 1.09 -0.91 -5.78
N VAL A 304 0.64 0.15 -5.10
CA VAL A 304 1.26 0.62 -3.85
C VAL A 304 0.91 -0.27 -2.66
N TRP A 305 -0.16 -1.07 -2.75
CA TRP A 305 -0.66 -1.89 -1.63
C TRP A 305 0.08 -3.23 -1.51
N CYS A 306 0.23 -3.71 -0.28
CA CYS A 306 0.74 -5.04 0.06
C CYS A 306 -0.34 -5.87 0.76
N ALA A 307 -0.13 -7.18 0.79
CA ALA A 307 -0.90 -8.08 1.64
C ALA A 307 -0.71 -7.71 3.12
N ASP A 308 -1.79 -7.79 3.90
CA ASP A 308 -1.79 -7.53 5.34
C ASP A 308 -2.37 -8.74 6.10
N ASP A 309 -1.70 -9.89 5.94
CA ASP A 309 -2.05 -11.18 6.51
C ASP A 309 -0.81 -11.96 7.00
N ASP A 310 0.28 -11.24 7.33
CA ASP A 310 1.58 -11.79 7.71
C ASP A 310 2.26 -12.66 6.63
N GLN A 311 1.70 -12.70 5.42
CA GLN A 311 2.30 -13.40 4.29
C GLN A 311 3.18 -12.46 3.45
N LEU A 312 4.13 -13.03 2.74
CA LEU A 312 4.81 -12.31 1.68
C LEU A 312 3.82 -12.05 0.54
N PRO A 313 3.91 -10.89 -0.15
CA PRO A 313 3.00 -10.60 -1.24
C PRO A 313 3.12 -11.65 -2.35
N PRO A 314 2.01 -12.03 -3.01
CA PRO A 314 2.05 -12.90 -4.16
C PRO A 314 3.11 -12.46 -5.17
N TRP A 315 3.89 -13.41 -5.70
CA TRP A 315 5.00 -13.13 -6.62
C TRP A 315 6.03 -12.14 -6.03
N LYS A 316 6.09 -12.02 -4.67
CA LYS A 316 6.93 -11.04 -3.95
C LYS A 316 6.66 -9.58 -4.34
N GLY A 317 5.51 -9.31 -4.96
CA GLY A 317 5.13 -7.99 -5.47
C GLY A 317 6.05 -7.45 -6.57
N ASP A 318 6.71 -8.30 -7.33
CA ASP A 318 7.73 -7.91 -8.32
C ASP A 318 7.17 -7.27 -9.61
N TYR A 319 8.04 -6.98 -10.55
CA TYR A 319 7.70 -6.45 -11.87
C TYR A 319 7.75 -7.54 -12.93
N HIS A 320 6.61 -7.88 -13.51
CA HIS A 320 6.53 -8.79 -14.64
C HIS A 320 6.63 -8.03 -15.97
N ASN A 321 7.85 -7.93 -16.48
CA ASN A 321 8.16 -7.16 -17.71
C ASN A 321 7.86 -7.93 -19.01
N ASP A 322 7.21 -9.07 -18.94
CA ASP A 322 6.75 -9.85 -20.09
C ASP A 322 5.35 -9.44 -20.56
N LEU A 323 4.45 -9.06 -19.65
CA LEU A 323 3.07 -8.70 -19.95
C LEU A 323 2.49 -7.68 -18.97
N ASN A 324 2.52 -7.97 -17.66
CA ASN A 324 1.77 -7.21 -16.64
C ASN A 324 2.20 -5.75 -16.58
N THR A 325 3.50 -5.46 -16.57
CA THR A 325 4.01 -4.08 -16.54
C THR A 325 3.59 -3.31 -17.78
N GLN A 326 3.67 -3.90 -18.97
CA GLN A 326 3.25 -3.26 -20.22
C GLN A 326 1.75 -2.96 -20.22
N PHE A 327 0.91 -3.93 -19.80
CA PHE A 327 -0.54 -3.72 -19.76
C PHE A 327 -0.95 -2.65 -18.75
N THR A 328 -0.27 -2.56 -17.61
CA THR A 328 -0.49 -1.50 -16.63
C THR A 328 -0.36 -0.12 -17.27
N TYR A 329 0.70 0.09 -18.05
CA TYR A 329 1.00 1.41 -18.62
C TYR A 329 0.34 1.68 -19.99
N CYS A 330 -0.13 0.66 -20.72
CA CYS A 330 -0.87 0.88 -21.98
C CYS A 330 -2.10 1.76 -21.80
N HIS A 331 -2.75 1.66 -20.64
CA HIS A 331 -3.96 2.41 -20.34
C HIS A 331 -3.74 3.93 -20.27
N TYR A 332 -2.59 4.39 -19.79
CA TYR A 332 -2.30 5.81 -19.64
C TYR A 332 -2.36 6.58 -20.95
N LEU A 333 -1.91 5.97 -22.05
CA LEU A 333 -1.97 6.58 -23.37
C LEU A 333 -3.42 6.80 -23.84
N THR A 334 -4.27 5.78 -23.67
CA THR A 334 -5.69 5.84 -24.07
C THR A 334 -6.53 6.72 -23.16
N ALA A 335 -6.15 6.84 -21.89
CA ALA A 335 -6.80 7.71 -20.90
C ALA A 335 -6.26 9.15 -20.90
N ASN A 336 -5.34 9.50 -21.84
CA ASN A 336 -4.73 10.82 -21.94
C ASN A 336 -3.94 11.26 -20.70
N HIS A 337 -3.21 10.31 -20.10
CA HIS A 337 -2.32 10.52 -18.94
C HIS A 337 -0.86 10.12 -19.25
N PRO A 338 -0.23 10.67 -20.31
CA PRO A 338 1.11 10.25 -20.71
C PRO A 338 2.21 10.62 -19.72
N GLU A 339 1.90 11.45 -18.73
CA GLU A 339 2.83 11.84 -17.66
C GLU A 339 3.01 10.75 -16.59
N GLN A 340 2.11 9.79 -16.53
CA GLN A 340 2.15 8.67 -15.55
C GLN A 340 3.15 7.56 -16.00
#